data_fac98f56eb7f6e2ec0de0e4bd197a910
#
_entry.id   fac98f56eb7f6e2ec0de0e4bd197a910
#
_cell.length_a   1.000
_cell.length_b   1.000
_cell.length_c   1.000
_cell.angle_alpha   90.00
_cell.angle_beta   90.00
_cell.angle_gamma   90.00
#
_symmetry.space_group_name_H-M   'P 1'
#
loop_
_entity.id
_entity.type
_entity.pdbx_description
1 polymer ?
#
loop_
_entity_poly.entity_id
_entity_poly.type
_entity_poly.pdbx_seq_one_letter_code
_entity_poly.pdbx_strand_id
1 'polypeptide(L)'
;MKTSASNPEGVARQCRLPDEELDLAWSSIKLPDGVHEHLLAQSLLSFTIRQKLAFEVAPLHGLILLTGPPGTGKTTVGRGLANQIAKQLRGTKSTYVEIDSHALMSSAHGRSQQAVAKLFEQTIPELAINGP
;
A
#
# COMPACT_ATOMS: atom_id res chain seq x y z
N MET A 1 7.65 -22.92 8.26
CA MET A 1 8.23 -22.77 6.91
C MET A 1 7.32 -21.83 6.12
N LYS A 2 7.73 -20.57 5.94
CA LYS A 2 7.01 -19.69 5.01
C LYS A 2 7.37 -20.17 3.60
N THR A 3 6.43 -20.74 2.90
CA THR A 3 6.56 -21.11 1.49
C THR A 3 6.88 -19.84 0.71
N SER A 4 8.09 -19.75 0.20
CA SER A 4 8.53 -18.70 -0.71
C SER A 4 7.83 -18.89 -2.06
N ALA A 5 6.57 -18.51 -2.14
CA ALA A 5 5.96 -18.29 -3.44
C ALA A 5 6.68 -17.06 -4.03
N SER A 6 7.25 -17.20 -5.22
CA SER A 6 7.86 -16.08 -5.92
C SER A 6 6.81 -15.00 -6.15
N ASN A 7 7.13 -13.77 -5.78
CA ASN A 7 6.24 -12.65 -6.03
C ASN A 7 5.95 -12.52 -7.54
N PRO A 8 4.77 -12.09 -7.93
CA PRO A 8 4.47 -11.75 -9.30
C PRO A 8 5.43 -10.67 -9.86
N GLU A 9 5.59 -10.62 -11.16
CA GLU A 9 6.39 -9.58 -11.81
C GLU A 9 5.95 -8.18 -11.40
N GLY A 10 6.89 -7.33 -11.02
CA GLY A 10 6.63 -5.96 -10.57
C GLY A 10 6.20 -5.84 -9.11
N VAL A 11 6.11 -6.95 -8.37
CA VAL A 11 5.78 -6.97 -6.95
C VAL A 11 7.04 -7.26 -6.13
N ALA A 12 7.50 -6.27 -5.35
CA ALA A 12 8.65 -6.42 -4.46
C ALA A 12 8.29 -7.22 -3.20
N ARG A 13 7.10 -6.98 -2.66
CA ARG A 13 6.62 -7.64 -1.44
C ARG A 13 5.10 -7.74 -1.44
N GLN A 14 4.59 -8.83 -0.87
CA GLN A 14 3.18 -8.97 -0.53
C GLN A 14 3.03 -9.67 0.81
N CYS A 15 2.09 -9.25 1.61
CA CYS A 15 1.73 -9.92 2.86
C CYS A 15 0.30 -9.59 3.29
N ARG A 16 -0.27 -10.48 4.11
CA ARG A 16 -1.56 -10.21 4.75
C ARG A 16 -1.38 -9.22 5.89
N LEU A 17 -2.30 -8.28 6.01
CA LEU A 17 -2.35 -7.35 7.12
C LEU A 17 -3.37 -7.79 8.19
N PRO A 18 -3.13 -7.49 9.47
CA PRO A 18 -1.95 -6.83 10.01
C PRO A 18 -0.71 -7.74 10.05
N ASP A 19 0.48 -7.15 9.94
CA ASP A 19 1.78 -7.81 9.93
C ASP A 19 2.70 -7.19 11.00
N GLU A 20 3.42 -8.01 11.77
CA GLU A 20 4.24 -7.55 12.89
C GLU A 20 5.45 -6.72 12.44
N GLU A 21 6.07 -7.07 11.32
CA GLU A 21 7.23 -6.33 10.80
C GLU A 21 6.83 -4.92 10.37
N LEU A 22 5.65 -4.78 9.77
CA LEU A 22 5.10 -3.47 9.38
C LEU A 22 4.65 -2.66 10.60
N ASP A 23 4.27 -3.31 11.68
CA ASP A 23 3.97 -2.65 12.95
C ASP A 23 5.21 -2.03 13.58
N LEU A 24 6.32 -2.79 13.57
CA LEU A 24 7.61 -2.29 14.01
C LEU A 24 8.09 -1.10 13.16
N ALA A 25 7.85 -1.12 11.86
CA ALA A 25 8.16 -0.01 10.96
C ALA A 25 7.46 1.29 11.40
N TRP A 26 6.17 1.21 11.76
CA TRP A 26 5.42 2.37 12.26
C TRP A 26 5.98 2.92 13.57
N SER A 27 6.29 2.03 14.52
CA SER A 27 6.77 2.39 15.85
C SER A 27 8.19 2.95 15.84
N SER A 28 9.02 2.57 14.86
CA SER A 28 10.44 2.94 14.79
C SER A 28 10.67 4.36 14.28
N ILE A 29 9.71 4.94 13.58
CA ILE A 29 9.84 6.28 13.01
C ILE A 29 9.35 7.32 13.98
N LYS A 30 10.20 8.32 14.23
CA LYS A 30 9.83 9.54 14.95
C LYS A 30 9.46 10.61 13.93
N LEU A 31 8.21 10.97 13.88
CA LEU A 31 7.69 12.12 13.15
C LEU A 31 7.41 13.28 14.12
N PRO A 32 7.33 14.53 13.63
CA PRO A 32 6.85 15.64 14.46
C PRO A 32 5.50 15.33 15.12
N ASP A 33 5.25 15.94 16.27
CA ASP A 33 4.04 15.73 17.04
C ASP A 33 2.77 15.91 16.19
N GLY A 34 1.85 14.98 16.32
CA GLY A 34 0.57 14.99 15.62
C GLY A 34 0.58 14.50 14.17
N VAL A 35 1.75 14.31 13.55
CA VAL A 35 1.80 13.87 12.14
C VAL A 35 1.31 12.43 11.97
N HIS A 36 1.68 11.53 12.88
CA HIS A 36 1.20 10.15 12.87
C HIS A 36 -0.33 10.08 12.94
N GLU A 37 -0.91 10.77 13.92
CA GLU A 37 -2.34 10.77 14.17
C GLU A 37 -3.11 11.42 13.01
N HIS A 38 -2.61 12.52 12.48
CA HIS A 38 -3.23 13.23 11.38
C HIS A 38 -3.23 12.38 10.09
N LEU A 39 -2.08 11.77 9.77
CA LEU A 39 -1.94 10.90 8.60
C LEU A 39 -2.87 9.69 8.69
N LEU A 40 -2.91 9.05 9.85
CA LEU A 40 -3.80 7.90 10.10
C LEU A 40 -5.28 8.30 10.01
N ALA A 41 -5.67 9.40 10.63
CA ALA A 41 -7.05 9.88 10.62
C ALA A 41 -7.53 10.22 9.22
N GLN A 42 -6.74 10.93 8.42
CA GLN A 42 -7.07 11.23 7.03
C GLN A 42 -7.19 9.98 6.16
N SER A 43 -6.28 9.03 6.37
CA SER A 43 -6.29 7.77 5.64
C SER A 43 -7.54 6.95 5.95
N LEU A 44 -7.86 6.79 7.23
CA LEU A 44 -9.06 6.07 7.69
C LEU A 44 -10.34 6.73 7.17
N LEU A 45 -10.42 8.05 7.20
CA LEU A 45 -11.56 8.79 6.67
C LEU A 45 -11.76 8.47 5.17
N SER A 46 -10.69 8.55 4.38
CA SER A 46 -10.73 8.25 2.95
C SER A 46 -11.20 6.81 2.67
N PHE A 47 -10.68 5.84 3.39
CA PHE A 47 -11.10 4.44 3.25
C PHE A 47 -12.55 4.22 3.69
N THR A 48 -12.97 4.82 4.78
CA THR A 48 -14.34 4.68 5.30
C THR A 48 -15.37 5.29 4.37
N ILE A 49 -15.08 6.47 3.81
CA ILE A 49 -15.97 7.13 2.85
C ILE A 49 -16.10 6.29 1.58
N ARG A 50 -15.00 5.77 1.05
CA ARG A 50 -15.03 4.90 -0.15
C ARG A 50 -15.85 3.63 0.03
N GLN A 51 -15.91 3.09 1.24
CA GLN A 51 -16.73 1.91 1.52
C GLN A 51 -18.24 2.23 1.60
N LYS A 52 -18.59 3.46 1.93
CA LYS A 52 -19.97 3.88 2.19
C LYS A 52 -20.63 4.65 1.05
N LEU A 53 -19.84 5.35 0.26
CA LEU A 53 -20.32 6.22 -0.81
C LEU A 53 -19.80 5.76 -2.16
N ALA A 54 -20.67 5.85 -3.17
CA ALA A 54 -20.28 5.63 -4.55
C ALA A 54 -19.28 6.71 -5.01
N PHE A 55 -18.41 6.36 -5.95
CA PHE A 55 -17.38 7.27 -6.48
C PHE A 55 -17.98 8.56 -7.06
N GLU A 56 -19.14 8.47 -7.69
CA GLU A 56 -19.86 9.60 -8.29
C GLU A 56 -20.33 10.62 -7.24
N VAL A 57 -20.56 10.16 -6.01
CA VAL A 57 -20.98 11.02 -4.89
C VAL A 57 -19.76 11.62 -4.17
N ALA A 58 -18.73 10.83 -3.98
CA ALA A 58 -17.49 11.24 -3.32
C ALA A 58 -16.28 10.68 -4.10
N PRO A 59 -15.73 11.43 -5.08
CA PRO A 59 -14.66 10.94 -5.96
C PRO A 59 -13.31 10.90 -5.24
N LEU A 60 -13.21 10.04 -4.23
CA LEU A 60 -11.98 9.79 -3.48
C LEU A 60 -11.19 8.64 -4.13
N HIS A 61 -10.01 8.93 -4.62
CA HIS A 61 -9.16 7.94 -5.27
C HIS A 61 -8.42 7.00 -4.30
N GLY A 62 -8.48 7.29 -2.99
CA GLY A 62 -7.72 6.53 -1.98
C GLY A 62 -6.19 6.63 -2.19
N LEU A 63 -5.74 7.71 -2.81
CA LEU A 63 -4.34 7.99 -3.04
C LEU A 63 -3.80 8.89 -1.93
N ILE A 64 -2.68 8.46 -1.33
CA ILE A 64 -1.94 9.25 -0.34
C ILE A 64 -0.54 9.45 -0.90
N LEU A 65 -0.14 10.71 -1.06
CA LEU A 65 1.17 11.09 -1.56
C LEU A 65 2.05 11.57 -0.40
N LEU A 66 3.14 10.85 -0.14
CA LEU A 66 4.16 11.22 0.83
C LEU A 66 5.33 11.88 0.10
N THR A 67 5.57 13.14 0.37
CA THR A 67 6.64 13.92 -0.24
C THR A 67 7.66 14.38 0.80
N GLY A 68 8.90 14.56 0.38
CA GLY A 68 9.97 15.02 1.26
C GLY A 68 11.35 14.64 0.75
N PRO A 69 12.42 15.15 1.38
CA PRO A 69 13.79 14.81 1.01
C PRO A 69 14.08 13.31 1.11
N PRO A 70 15.10 12.79 0.38
CA PRO A 70 15.57 11.41 0.54
C PRO A 70 16.00 11.13 1.99
N GLY A 71 15.74 9.90 2.47
CA GLY A 71 16.16 9.48 3.82
C GLY A 71 15.28 9.99 4.96
N THR A 72 14.13 10.58 4.69
CA THR A 72 13.17 11.05 5.72
C THR A 72 12.20 9.97 6.21
N GLY A 73 12.31 8.74 5.71
CA GLY A 73 11.52 7.61 6.16
C GLY A 73 10.15 7.45 5.48
N LYS A 74 9.91 8.08 4.33
CA LYS A 74 8.62 8.00 3.60
C LYS A 74 8.16 6.58 3.35
N THR A 75 9.05 5.70 2.89
CA THR A 75 8.72 4.29 2.62
C THR A 75 8.34 3.56 3.89
N THR A 76 9.06 3.77 4.97
CA THR A 76 8.77 3.14 6.27
C THR A 76 7.45 3.64 6.84
N VAL A 77 7.16 4.93 6.71
CA VAL A 77 5.86 5.51 7.08
C VAL A 77 4.73 4.89 6.26
N GLY A 78 4.90 4.77 4.94
CA GLY A 78 3.89 4.16 4.07
C GLY A 78 3.59 2.71 4.42
N ARG A 79 4.63 1.93 4.70
CA ARG A 79 4.50 0.53 5.16
C ARG A 79 3.75 0.44 6.50
N GLY A 80 4.16 1.23 7.47
CA GLY A 80 3.52 1.25 8.79
C GLY A 80 2.09 1.77 8.73
N LEU A 81 1.81 2.80 7.93
CA LEU A 81 0.48 3.35 7.74
C LEU A 81 -0.50 2.31 7.20
N ALA A 82 -0.10 1.54 6.18
CA ALA A 82 -0.93 0.46 5.65
C ALA A 82 -1.34 -0.54 6.74
N ASN A 83 -0.40 -0.89 7.61
CA ASN A 83 -0.65 -1.79 8.73
C ASN A 83 -1.61 -1.19 9.77
N GLN A 84 -1.43 0.08 10.13
CA GLN A 84 -2.31 0.78 11.08
C GLN A 84 -3.75 0.92 10.55
N ILE A 85 -3.90 1.21 9.26
CA ILE A 85 -5.22 1.26 8.61
C ILE A 85 -5.90 -0.11 8.72
N ALA A 86 -5.21 -1.18 8.39
CA ALA A 86 -5.76 -2.53 8.45
C ALA A 86 -6.17 -2.94 9.87
N LYS A 87 -5.42 -2.53 10.90
CA LYS A 87 -5.79 -2.75 12.31
C LYS A 87 -7.09 -2.07 12.71
N GLN A 88 -7.37 -0.90 12.13
CA GLN A 88 -8.59 -0.13 12.42
C GLN A 88 -9.79 -0.63 11.62
N LEU A 89 -9.58 -1.12 10.41
CA LEU A 89 -10.63 -1.67 9.54
C LEU A 89 -10.93 -3.14 9.89
N ARG A 90 -11.39 -3.36 11.12
CA ARG A 90 -11.68 -4.71 11.64
C ARG A 90 -12.68 -5.46 10.76
N GLY A 91 -12.38 -6.75 10.52
CA GLY A 91 -13.27 -7.63 9.75
C GLY A 91 -13.07 -7.56 8.24
N THR A 92 -12.20 -6.68 7.74
CA THR A 92 -11.86 -6.60 6.32
C THR A 92 -10.53 -7.34 6.08
N LYS A 93 -10.52 -8.26 5.11
CA LYS A 93 -9.26 -8.81 4.61
C LYS A 93 -8.48 -7.72 3.90
N SER A 94 -7.24 -7.51 4.30
CA SER A 94 -6.36 -6.52 3.70
C SER A 94 -5.05 -7.17 3.31
N THR A 95 -4.62 -6.94 2.08
CA THR A 95 -3.33 -7.39 1.55
C THR A 95 -2.46 -6.18 1.26
N TYR A 96 -1.24 -6.19 1.77
CA TYR A 96 -0.22 -5.22 1.44
C TYR A 96 0.54 -5.69 0.20
N VAL A 97 0.68 -4.79 -0.77
CA VAL A 97 1.46 -5.02 -1.99
C VAL A 97 2.42 -3.85 -2.18
N GLU A 98 3.71 -4.15 -2.22
CA GLU A 98 4.77 -3.20 -2.54
C GLU A 98 5.23 -3.41 -3.98
N ILE A 99 5.23 -2.34 -4.75
CA ILE A 99 5.57 -2.38 -6.17
C ILE A 99 7.06 -2.12 -6.34
N ASP A 100 7.72 -2.95 -7.15
CA ASP A 100 9.10 -2.72 -7.59
C ASP A 100 9.12 -1.78 -8.80
N SER A 101 9.32 -0.50 -8.53
CA SER A 101 9.41 0.50 -9.58
C SER A 101 10.60 0.30 -10.53
N HIS A 102 11.70 -0.29 -10.06
CA HIS A 102 12.87 -0.56 -10.90
C HIS A 102 12.59 -1.68 -11.90
N ALA A 103 11.92 -2.74 -11.47
CA ALA A 103 11.51 -3.82 -12.37
C ALA A 103 10.56 -3.33 -13.46
N LEU A 104 9.67 -2.37 -13.15
CA LEU A 104 8.74 -1.78 -14.10
C LEU A 104 9.42 -0.80 -15.07
N MET A 105 10.47 -0.11 -14.64
CA MET A 105 11.16 0.92 -15.44
C MET A 105 12.34 0.38 -16.26
N SER A 106 12.82 -0.81 -15.96
CA SER A 106 14.01 -1.41 -16.62
C SER A 106 13.75 -1.97 -18.02
N SER A 107 12.50 -2.05 -18.43
CA SER A 107 12.13 -2.57 -19.74
C SER A 107 12.19 -1.47 -20.84
N ALA A 108 12.54 -1.85 -22.06
CA ALA A 108 12.60 -0.95 -23.21
C ALA A 108 11.28 -0.19 -23.41
N HIS A 109 11.35 1.00 -24.02
CA HIS A 109 10.19 1.84 -24.32
C HIS A 109 9.02 1.04 -24.91
N GLY A 110 7.84 1.17 -24.31
CA GLY A 110 6.61 0.45 -24.67
C GLY A 110 6.33 -0.78 -23.77
N ARG A 111 7.34 -1.52 -23.32
CA ARG A 111 7.15 -2.65 -22.40
C ARG A 111 6.84 -2.19 -20.96
N SER A 112 7.40 -1.05 -20.54
CA SER A 112 7.12 -0.47 -19.22
C SER A 112 5.65 -0.10 -19.07
N GLN A 113 5.03 0.49 -20.07
CA GLN A 113 3.60 0.82 -20.06
C GLN A 113 2.73 -0.43 -19.99
N GLN A 114 3.07 -1.47 -20.74
CA GLN A 114 2.36 -2.75 -20.70
C GLN A 114 2.53 -3.46 -19.35
N ALA A 115 3.72 -3.41 -18.75
CA ALA A 115 3.98 -3.99 -17.44
C ALA A 115 3.18 -3.27 -16.33
N VAL A 116 3.11 -1.94 -16.38
CA VAL A 116 2.31 -1.14 -15.44
C VAL A 116 0.82 -1.42 -15.62
N ALA A 117 0.32 -1.44 -16.86
CA ALA A 117 -1.08 -1.76 -17.15
C ALA A 117 -1.43 -3.17 -16.63
N LYS A 118 -0.63 -4.18 -16.93
CA LYS A 118 -0.82 -5.55 -16.44
C LYS A 118 -0.83 -5.62 -14.92
N LEU A 119 0.06 -4.88 -14.25
CA LEU A 119 0.14 -4.85 -12.80
C LEU A 119 -1.18 -4.33 -12.19
N PHE A 120 -1.68 -3.20 -12.67
CA PHE A 120 -2.89 -2.56 -12.11
C PHE A 120 -4.20 -3.20 -12.57
N GLU A 121 -4.26 -3.72 -13.79
CA GLU A 121 -5.48 -4.30 -14.36
C GLU A 121 -5.67 -5.78 -14.03
N GLN A 122 -4.59 -6.51 -13.77
CA GLN A 122 -4.62 -7.95 -13.53
C GLN A 122 -4.02 -8.34 -12.19
N THR A 123 -2.73 -8.07 -11.96
CA THR A 123 -1.99 -8.60 -10.80
C THR A 123 -2.53 -8.09 -9.48
N ILE A 124 -2.76 -6.79 -9.33
CA ILE A 124 -3.29 -6.21 -8.08
C ILE A 124 -4.72 -6.70 -7.79
N PRO A 125 -5.67 -6.70 -8.74
CA PRO A 125 -7.00 -7.27 -8.49
C PRO A 125 -6.97 -8.75 -8.12
N GLU A 126 -6.12 -9.57 -8.76
CA GLU A 126 -5.96 -10.98 -8.40
C GLU A 126 -5.43 -11.16 -6.98
N LEU A 127 -4.44 -10.36 -6.57
CA LEU A 127 -3.91 -10.37 -5.21
C LEU A 127 -4.93 -9.89 -4.17
N ALA A 128 -5.79 -8.96 -4.53
CA ALA A 128 -6.87 -8.50 -3.65
C ALA A 128 -7.91 -9.60 -3.37
N ILE A 129 -8.14 -10.51 -4.33
CA ILE A 129 -9.10 -11.60 -4.21
C ILE A 129 -8.45 -12.84 -3.59
N ASN A 130 -7.29 -13.24 -4.09
CA ASN A 130 -6.65 -14.53 -3.82
C ASN A 130 -5.32 -14.40 -3.05
N GLY A 131 -4.90 -13.19 -2.72
CA GLY A 131 -3.65 -12.93 -2.00
C GLY A 131 -3.67 -13.44 -0.55
N PRO A 132 -2.49 -13.43 0.07
CA PRO A 132 -2.31 -13.91 1.45
C PRO A 132 -3.16 -13.16 2.46
#